data_943565aa5131c43796ad5024a3ffc59b
#
_entry.id   943565aa5131c43796ad5024a3ffc59b
#
_cell.length_a   1.000
_cell.length_b   1.000
_cell.length_c   1.000
_cell.angle_alpha   90.00
_cell.angle_beta   90.00
_cell.angle_gamma   90.00
#
_symmetry.space_group_name_H-M   'P 1'
#
loop_
_entity.id
_entity.type
_entity.pdbx_description
1 polymer ?
#
loop_
_entity_poly.entity_id
_entity_poly.type
_entity_poly.pdbx_seq_one_letter_code
_entity_poly.pdbx_strand_id
1 'polypeptide(L)'
;MAVRTAVIPAAGMGTRFLPATRATPKELLPIYDTPALQFVIDEAAQAGCTRVVIVTSRAKPSIENYASAASTDKVAVSVVYQESPLGLGHAVSCARQAVGDEPFVVMLPDEIMGDASLTKQLVALFEKSGKSSIGLKRVAAAEVSSYGNVKVASGASSTESSVAILQVVEKPKPADAVSDIVIIGRYVLSPKIFDKLEQIKPSANGELQLTDALAMLASENDLVGVVSEITRYDTGTPMGLLRAVIEIALERKDVGPQLNSWLKEKFTK
;
A
#
# COMPACT_ATOMS: atom_id res chain seq x y z
N MET A 1 -10.81 -1.38 19.27
CA MET A 1 -9.47 -1.97 19.47
C MET A 1 -8.47 -1.06 18.79
N ALA A 2 -7.36 -0.74 19.44
CA ALA A 2 -6.36 0.15 18.86
C ALA A 2 -5.55 -0.57 17.79
N VAL A 3 -5.33 0.07 16.65
CA VAL A 3 -4.51 -0.45 15.55
C VAL A 3 -3.05 -0.04 15.78
N ARG A 4 -2.18 -1.00 16.11
CA ARG A 4 -0.79 -0.75 16.52
C ARG A 4 0.26 -1.35 15.60
N THR A 5 -0.13 -2.25 14.71
CA THR A 5 0.78 -2.99 13.84
C THR A 5 0.55 -2.60 12.39
N ALA A 6 1.62 -2.28 11.67
CA ALA A 6 1.62 -2.16 10.22
C ALA A 6 2.33 -3.36 9.59
N VAL A 7 1.77 -3.92 8.53
CA VAL A 7 2.35 -4.98 7.70
C VAL A 7 2.73 -4.39 6.35
N ILE A 8 3.99 -4.53 5.96
CA ILE A 8 4.52 -4.00 4.70
C ILE A 8 4.98 -5.19 3.81
N PRO A 9 4.19 -5.57 2.80
CA PRO A 9 4.55 -6.63 1.85
C PRO A 9 5.69 -6.19 0.92
N ALA A 10 6.89 -6.70 1.11
CA ALA A 10 8.12 -6.34 0.40
C ALA A 10 8.86 -7.54 -0.24
N ALA A 11 8.16 -8.67 -0.46
CA ALA A 11 8.77 -9.90 -1.00
C ALA A 11 8.86 -9.94 -2.54
N GLY A 12 8.17 -9.04 -3.26
CA GLY A 12 8.11 -9.02 -4.73
C GLY A 12 9.47 -8.84 -5.40
N MET A 13 9.70 -9.49 -6.52
CA MET A 13 11.01 -9.55 -7.21
C MET A 13 11.47 -8.24 -7.86
N GLY A 14 10.59 -7.25 -8.06
CA GLY A 14 10.95 -5.95 -8.63
C GLY A 14 11.45 -6.02 -10.08
N THR A 15 10.99 -6.97 -10.89
CA THR A 15 11.49 -7.25 -12.24
C THR A 15 11.38 -6.06 -13.21
N ARG A 16 10.41 -5.16 -12.99
CA ARG A 16 10.25 -3.92 -13.80
C ARG A 16 11.45 -2.97 -13.69
N PHE A 17 12.24 -3.10 -12.63
CA PHE A 17 13.41 -2.25 -12.35
C PHE A 17 14.74 -2.88 -12.74
N LEU A 18 14.74 -4.01 -13.43
CA LEU A 18 15.98 -4.58 -13.92
C LEU A 18 16.68 -3.60 -14.88
N PRO A 19 18.03 -3.45 -14.80
CA PRO A 19 18.95 -4.25 -13.99
C PRO A 19 19.19 -3.75 -12.54
N ALA A 20 18.63 -2.61 -12.13
CA ALA A 20 18.88 -2.01 -10.80
C ALA A 20 18.55 -2.98 -9.64
N THR A 21 17.46 -3.74 -9.78
CA THR A 21 17.00 -4.69 -8.75
C THR A 21 17.74 -6.02 -8.73
N ARG A 22 18.83 -6.18 -9.48
CA ARG A 22 19.75 -7.33 -9.33
C ARG A 22 20.46 -7.32 -7.96
N ALA A 23 20.77 -6.13 -7.45
CA ALA A 23 21.51 -5.97 -6.21
C ALA A 23 20.71 -5.26 -5.11
N THR A 24 19.81 -4.36 -5.48
CA THR A 24 19.05 -3.54 -4.54
C THR A 24 17.56 -3.82 -4.67
N PRO A 25 16.85 -4.31 -3.63
CA PRO A 25 15.40 -4.40 -3.65
C PRO A 25 14.73 -3.09 -4.05
N LYS A 26 13.65 -3.16 -4.83
CA LYS A 26 12.94 -1.94 -5.28
C LYS A 26 12.49 -1.05 -4.13
N GLU A 27 12.17 -1.66 -2.99
CA GLU A 27 11.74 -0.99 -1.77
C GLU A 27 12.84 -0.16 -1.10
N LEU A 28 14.10 -0.46 -1.44
CA LEU A 28 15.29 0.29 -0.98
C LEU A 28 15.84 1.25 -2.03
N LEU A 29 15.22 1.35 -3.21
CA LEU A 29 15.58 2.39 -4.16
C LEU A 29 15.24 3.76 -3.56
N PRO A 30 16.17 4.73 -3.62
CA PRO A 30 15.96 6.02 -3.00
C PRO A 30 14.98 6.88 -3.79
N ILE A 31 14.10 7.56 -3.07
CA ILE A 31 13.35 8.71 -3.53
C ILE A 31 14.13 9.93 -3.05
N TYR A 32 14.93 10.52 -3.92
CA TYR A 32 15.97 11.50 -3.61
C TYR A 32 17.05 10.90 -2.69
N ASP A 33 16.98 11.06 -1.37
CA ASP A 33 17.96 10.58 -0.38
C ASP A 33 17.41 9.51 0.59
N THR A 34 16.14 9.20 0.49
CA THR A 34 15.42 8.35 1.45
C THR A 34 14.84 7.12 0.73
N PRO A 35 15.11 5.89 1.19
CA PRO A 35 14.51 4.68 0.61
C PRO A 35 12.97 4.71 0.64
N ALA A 36 12.31 4.21 -0.42
CA ALA A 36 10.85 4.15 -0.48
C ALA A 36 10.23 3.47 0.76
N LEU A 37 10.87 2.43 1.26
CA LEU A 37 10.43 1.72 2.47
C LEU A 37 10.38 2.62 3.71
N GLN A 38 11.30 3.59 3.85
CA GLN A 38 11.31 4.51 4.99
C GLN A 38 10.08 5.41 5.01
N PHE A 39 9.66 5.93 3.85
CA PHE A 39 8.43 6.73 3.78
C PHE A 39 7.22 5.98 4.34
N VAL A 40 7.13 4.68 4.06
CA VAL A 40 6.00 3.86 4.53
C VAL A 40 6.12 3.53 6.03
N ILE A 41 7.34 3.31 6.54
CA ILE A 41 7.59 3.14 7.98
C ILE A 41 7.23 4.42 8.74
N ASP A 42 7.64 5.59 8.23
CA ASP A 42 7.36 6.89 8.85
C ASP A 42 5.87 7.21 8.84
N GLU A 43 5.16 6.88 7.75
CA GLU A 43 3.72 7.02 7.66
C GLU A 43 3.01 6.13 8.68
N ALA A 44 3.44 4.86 8.83
CA ALA A 44 2.90 3.95 9.83
C ALA A 44 3.07 4.52 11.26
N ALA A 45 4.27 5.05 11.57
CA ALA A 45 4.55 5.70 12.85
C ALA A 45 3.64 6.91 13.10
N GLN A 46 3.49 7.78 12.08
CA GLN A 46 2.62 8.96 12.15
C GLN A 46 1.13 8.59 12.28
N ALA A 47 0.72 7.42 11.76
CA ALA A 47 -0.62 6.90 11.92
C ALA A 47 -0.87 6.22 13.29
N GLY A 48 0.16 6.15 14.16
CA GLY A 48 0.05 5.61 15.52
C GLY A 48 0.48 4.15 15.65
N CYS A 49 1.05 3.54 14.60
CA CYS A 49 1.61 2.20 14.72
C CYS A 49 2.91 2.22 15.53
N THR A 50 3.04 1.28 16.45
CA THR A 50 4.24 1.08 17.27
C THR A 50 5.05 -0.15 16.86
N ARG A 51 4.49 -0.96 15.95
CA ARG A 51 5.13 -2.15 15.37
C ARG A 51 4.98 -2.13 13.86
N VAL A 52 6.07 -2.43 13.16
CA VAL A 52 6.09 -2.64 11.71
C VAL A 52 6.61 -4.05 11.44
N VAL A 53 5.86 -4.83 10.68
CA VAL A 53 6.22 -6.17 10.23
C VAL A 53 6.44 -6.12 8.73
N ILE A 54 7.69 -6.25 8.29
CA ILE A 54 8.03 -6.29 6.87
C ILE A 54 7.99 -7.73 6.41
N VAL A 55 7.14 -8.05 5.44
CA VAL A 55 7.09 -9.38 4.82
C VAL A 55 8.01 -9.38 3.62
N THR A 56 9.15 -10.07 3.73
CA THR A 56 10.19 -10.09 2.69
C THR A 56 10.52 -11.52 2.24
N SER A 57 11.48 -11.65 1.35
CA SER A 57 12.05 -12.93 0.91
C SER A 57 13.48 -13.09 1.43
N ARG A 58 13.90 -14.32 1.74
CA ARG A 58 15.30 -14.61 2.10
C ARG A 58 16.31 -14.22 1.02
N ALA A 59 15.86 -14.07 -0.23
CA ALA A 59 16.69 -13.54 -1.32
C ALA A 59 16.99 -12.03 -1.20
N LYS A 60 16.39 -11.32 -0.20
CA LYS A 60 16.53 -9.88 0.02
C LYS A 60 17.13 -9.55 1.40
N PRO A 61 18.37 -10.00 1.74
CA PRO A 61 18.95 -9.78 3.06
C PRO A 61 19.12 -8.29 3.41
N SER A 62 19.24 -7.42 2.42
CA SER A 62 19.33 -5.97 2.63
C SER A 62 18.05 -5.36 3.23
N ILE A 63 16.88 -5.95 3.02
CA ILE A 63 15.63 -5.53 3.69
C ILE A 63 15.72 -5.84 5.19
N GLU A 64 16.24 -7.00 5.57
CA GLU A 64 16.41 -7.39 6.99
C GLU A 64 17.41 -6.47 7.69
N ASN A 65 18.56 -6.20 7.05
CA ASN A 65 19.55 -5.26 7.56
C ASN A 65 18.95 -3.86 7.75
N TYR A 66 18.15 -3.42 6.76
CA TYR A 66 17.47 -2.12 6.83
C TYR A 66 16.44 -2.07 7.98
N ALA A 67 15.62 -3.11 8.12
CA ALA A 67 14.62 -3.23 9.17
C ALA A 67 15.23 -3.10 10.57
N SER A 68 16.38 -3.76 10.79
CA SER A 68 17.12 -3.66 12.06
C SER A 68 17.59 -2.25 12.35
N ALA A 69 18.06 -1.52 11.33
CA ALA A 69 18.52 -0.13 11.47
C ALA A 69 17.36 0.89 11.58
N ALA A 70 16.19 0.56 11.02
CA ALA A 70 15.02 1.44 11.02
C ALA A 70 14.21 1.40 12.33
N SER A 71 14.50 0.45 13.24
CA SER A 71 13.86 0.39 14.56
C SER A 71 14.28 1.59 15.42
N THR A 72 13.29 2.16 16.12
CA THR A 72 13.47 3.28 17.04
C THR A 72 12.77 2.97 18.38
N ASP A 73 12.98 3.81 19.39
CA ASP A 73 12.27 3.70 20.67
C ASP A 73 10.73 3.81 20.54
N LYS A 74 10.25 4.37 19.43
CA LYS A 74 8.81 4.57 19.17
C LYS A 74 8.21 3.49 18.29
N VAL A 75 8.99 2.89 17.39
CA VAL A 75 8.53 1.92 16.41
C VAL A 75 9.50 0.75 16.33
N ALA A 76 9.05 -0.42 16.70
CA ALA A 76 9.79 -1.67 16.52
C ALA A 76 9.56 -2.21 15.11
N VAL A 77 10.63 -2.43 14.34
CA VAL A 77 10.57 -2.99 13.00
C VAL A 77 11.09 -4.42 13.03
N SER A 78 10.34 -5.34 12.49
CA SER A 78 10.66 -6.77 12.42
C SER A 78 10.41 -7.33 11.02
N VAL A 79 10.96 -8.50 10.75
CA VAL A 79 10.84 -9.17 9.45
C VAL A 79 10.18 -10.54 9.61
N VAL A 80 9.30 -10.88 8.67
CA VAL A 80 8.81 -12.25 8.44
C VAL A 80 9.08 -12.62 6.99
N TYR A 81 9.14 -13.93 6.69
CA TYR A 81 9.50 -14.36 5.34
C TYR A 81 8.32 -14.94 4.59
N GLN A 82 8.18 -14.52 3.35
CA GLN A 82 7.39 -15.19 2.34
C GLN A 82 8.33 -16.10 1.53
N GLU A 83 8.30 -17.39 1.80
CA GLU A 83 9.22 -18.35 1.19
C GLU A 83 8.97 -18.57 -0.31
N SER A 84 7.71 -18.42 -0.74
CA SER A 84 7.31 -18.54 -2.15
C SER A 84 6.51 -17.30 -2.57
N PRO A 85 6.74 -16.73 -3.76
CA PRO A 85 6.09 -15.51 -4.23
C PRO A 85 4.64 -15.78 -4.72
N LEU A 86 3.76 -16.21 -3.83
CA LEU A 86 2.37 -16.60 -4.13
C LEU A 86 1.37 -15.45 -4.06
N GLY A 87 1.81 -14.21 -4.27
CA GLY A 87 0.94 -13.03 -4.35
C GLY A 87 0.77 -12.27 -3.04
N LEU A 88 0.00 -11.16 -3.10
CA LEU A 88 -0.19 -10.22 -1.99
C LEU A 88 -0.99 -10.85 -0.83
N GLY A 89 -2.04 -11.62 -1.13
CA GLY A 89 -2.81 -12.31 -0.11
C GLY A 89 -1.94 -13.27 0.70
N HIS A 90 -1.06 -14.03 0.05
CA HIS A 90 -0.10 -14.91 0.73
C HIS A 90 0.92 -14.11 1.55
N ALA A 91 1.40 -12.98 1.06
CA ALA A 91 2.31 -12.13 1.84
C ALA A 91 1.64 -11.65 3.15
N VAL A 92 0.38 -11.22 3.08
CA VAL A 92 -0.41 -10.85 4.28
C VAL A 92 -0.58 -12.05 5.21
N SER A 93 -0.89 -13.25 4.69
CA SER A 93 -1.01 -14.48 5.50
C SER A 93 0.27 -14.81 6.26
N CYS A 94 1.46 -14.57 5.69
CA CYS A 94 2.74 -14.80 6.36
C CYS A 94 2.90 -13.94 7.63
N ALA A 95 2.21 -12.81 7.73
CA ALA A 95 2.26 -11.95 8.91
C ALA A 95 1.34 -12.40 10.06
N ARG A 96 0.47 -13.42 9.88
CA ARG A 96 -0.53 -13.84 10.87
C ARG A 96 0.04 -14.03 12.27
N GLN A 97 1.13 -14.76 12.41
CA GLN A 97 1.74 -15.03 13.70
C GLN A 97 2.29 -13.75 14.38
N ALA A 98 2.86 -12.84 13.60
CA ALA A 98 3.42 -11.59 14.12
C ALA A 98 2.33 -10.56 14.49
N VAL A 99 1.19 -10.58 13.78
CA VAL A 99 0.03 -9.71 14.05
C VAL A 99 -0.81 -10.25 15.21
N GLY A 100 -1.03 -11.56 15.30
CA GLY A 100 -1.93 -12.20 16.26
C GLY A 100 -3.39 -11.87 15.93
N ASP A 101 -4.20 -11.72 16.99
CA ASP A 101 -5.64 -11.45 16.91
C ASP A 101 -5.96 -9.94 16.98
N GLU A 102 -5.00 -9.07 16.66
CA GLU A 102 -5.19 -7.62 16.67
C GLU A 102 -5.49 -7.08 15.24
N PRO A 103 -6.26 -5.97 15.11
CA PRO A 103 -6.39 -5.28 13.85
C PRO A 103 -5.04 -4.66 13.45
N PHE A 104 -4.81 -4.57 12.14
CA PHE A 104 -3.54 -4.10 11.60
C PHE A 104 -3.69 -3.31 10.30
N VAL A 105 -2.70 -2.50 9.98
CA VAL A 105 -2.62 -1.79 8.70
C VAL A 105 -1.81 -2.64 7.71
N VAL A 106 -2.25 -2.75 6.46
CA VAL A 106 -1.41 -3.20 5.34
C VAL A 106 -1.07 -1.99 4.50
N MET A 107 0.23 -1.83 4.20
CA MET A 107 0.77 -0.69 3.47
C MET A 107 1.68 -1.17 2.35
N LEU A 108 1.30 -0.91 1.10
CA LEU A 108 2.12 -1.28 -0.05
C LEU A 108 3.35 -0.35 -0.15
N PRO A 109 4.57 -0.89 -0.22
CA PRO A 109 5.80 -0.11 -0.17
C PRO A 109 6.12 0.66 -1.45
N ASP A 110 5.43 0.37 -2.54
CA ASP A 110 5.56 1.06 -3.81
C ASP A 110 4.48 2.13 -4.05
N GLU A 111 3.68 2.40 -3.04
CA GLU A 111 2.72 3.51 -3.02
C GLU A 111 3.08 4.50 -1.92
N ILE A 112 3.66 5.63 -2.28
CA ILE A 112 4.06 6.68 -1.34
C ILE A 112 2.94 7.70 -1.25
N MET A 113 2.46 7.95 -0.05
CA MET A 113 1.45 8.98 0.23
C MET A 113 2.13 10.30 0.61
N GLY A 114 1.51 11.44 0.26
CA GLY A 114 2.04 12.76 0.59
C GLY A 114 2.10 13.03 2.09
N ASP A 115 1.19 12.40 2.85
CA ASP A 115 1.15 12.42 4.32
C ASP A 115 0.41 11.20 4.88
N ALA A 116 0.28 11.14 6.21
CA ALA A 116 -0.41 10.04 6.91
C ALA A 116 -1.92 10.25 7.08
N SER A 117 -2.53 11.26 6.45
CA SER A 117 -3.94 11.62 6.69
C SER A 117 -4.90 10.51 6.31
N LEU A 118 -4.69 9.87 5.15
CA LEU A 118 -5.52 8.74 4.72
C LEU A 118 -5.43 7.57 5.70
N THR A 119 -4.22 7.16 6.08
CA THR A 119 -4.02 6.03 6.99
C THR A 119 -4.65 6.31 8.36
N LYS A 120 -4.52 7.54 8.88
CA LYS A 120 -5.21 7.97 10.12
C LYS A 120 -6.73 7.91 9.99
N GLN A 121 -7.30 8.34 8.85
CA GLN A 121 -8.74 8.26 8.59
C GLN A 121 -9.22 6.81 8.56
N LEU A 122 -8.47 5.91 7.92
CA LEU A 122 -8.80 4.48 7.87
C LEU A 122 -8.76 3.84 9.27
N VAL A 123 -7.75 4.17 10.08
CA VAL A 123 -7.66 3.71 11.48
C VAL A 123 -8.86 4.20 12.28
N ALA A 124 -9.17 5.48 12.23
CA ALA A 124 -10.31 6.06 12.93
C ALA A 124 -11.65 5.45 12.47
N LEU A 125 -11.80 5.19 11.17
CA LEU A 125 -12.98 4.55 10.60
C LEU A 125 -13.14 3.12 11.10
N PHE A 126 -12.04 2.35 11.13
CA PHE A 126 -12.03 1.01 11.71
C PHE A 126 -12.42 1.03 13.19
N GLU A 127 -11.79 1.89 14.00
CA GLU A 127 -12.05 2.00 15.43
C GLU A 127 -13.52 2.36 15.74
N LYS A 128 -14.14 3.19 14.87
CA LYS A 128 -15.54 3.60 14.98
C LYS A 128 -16.52 2.51 14.53
N SER A 129 -16.23 1.82 13.44
CA SER A 129 -17.19 0.91 12.78
C SER A 129 -16.97 -0.56 13.15
N GLY A 130 -15.76 -0.94 13.57
CA GLY A 130 -15.33 -2.33 13.72
C GLY A 130 -15.15 -3.08 12.40
N LYS A 131 -15.37 -2.42 11.24
CA LYS A 131 -15.25 -2.99 9.90
C LYS A 131 -13.88 -2.71 9.29
N SER A 132 -13.35 -3.64 8.53
CA SER A 132 -12.15 -3.40 7.72
C SER A 132 -12.34 -2.20 6.82
N SER A 133 -11.32 -1.36 6.69
CA SER A 133 -11.38 -0.11 5.91
C SER A 133 -10.22 -0.02 4.92
N ILE A 134 -10.50 0.48 3.71
CA ILE A 134 -9.51 0.58 2.64
C ILE A 134 -9.50 1.95 1.99
N GLY A 135 -8.30 2.37 1.55
CA GLY A 135 -8.09 3.58 0.79
C GLY A 135 -8.52 3.41 -0.66
N LEU A 136 -9.29 4.37 -1.16
CA LEU A 136 -9.85 4.39 -2.51
C LEU A 136 -9.49 5.69 -3.22
N LYS A 137 -9.43 5.64 -4.55
CA LYS A 137 -9.24 6.80 -5.41
C LYS A 137 -10.05 6.66 -6.69
N ARG A 138 -10.50 7.79 -7.25
CA ARG A 138 -11.04 7.84 -8.61
C ARG A 138 -9.90 7.93 -9.61
N VAL A 139 -10.00 7.17 -10.70
CA VAL A 139 -9.01 7.15 -11.78
C VAL A 139 -9.71 7.25 -13.13
N ALA A 140 -8.95 7.61 -14.17
CA ALA A 140 -9.46 7.56 -15.52
C ALA A 140 -9.79 6.11 -15.93
N ALA A 141 -10.79 5.92 -16.79
CA ALA A 141 -11.24 4.59 -17.22
C ALA A 141 -10.11 3.70 -17.79
N ALA A 142 -9.12 4.31 -18.44
CA ALA A 142 -7.96 3.60 -18.99
C ALA A 142 -7.02 3.01 -17.91
N GLU A 143 -7.08 3.51 -16.69
CA GLU A 143 -6.19 3.11 -15.57
C GLU A 143 -6.80 2.01 -14.69
N VAL A 144 -8.14 1.82 -14.73
CA VAL A 144 -8.87 0.91 -13.83
C VAL A 144 -8.31 -0.51 -13.85
N SER A 145 -7.91 -1.01 -15.01
CA SER A 145 -7.36 -2.37 -15.19
C SER A 145 -5.99 -2.60 -14.52
N SER A 146 -5.39 -1.56 -13.96
CA SER A 146 -4.11 -1.67 -13.23
C SER A 146 -4.28 -1.94 -11.75
N TYR A 147 -5.51 -1.82 -11.21
CA TYR A 147 -5.81 -1.83 -9.78
C TYR A 147 -6.96 -2.78 -9.43
N GLY A 148 -7.07 -3.11 -8.15
CA GLY A 148 -8.31 -3.65 -7.60
C GLY A 148 -9.42 -2.60 -7.75
N ASN A 149 -10.51 -2.95 -8.41
CA ASN A 149 -11.65 -2.09 -8.72
C ASN A 149 -12.81 -2.36 -7.77
N VAL A 150 -13.52 -1.35 -7.32
CA VAL A 150 -14.58 -1.50 -6.34
C VAL A 150 -15.89 -0.89 -6.79
N LYS A 151 -17.00 -1.53 -6.45
CA LYS A 151 -18.35 -0.96 -6.52
C LYS A 151 -18.74 -0.50 -5.12
N VAL A 152 -19.11 0.77 -4.98
CA VAL A 152 -19.57 1.34 -3.72
C VAL A 152 -21.10 1.53 -3.73
N ALA A 153 -21.71 1.67 -2.56
CA ALA A 153 -23.13 1.95 -2.43
C ALA A 153 -23.48 3.28 -3.11
N SER A 154 -24.66 3.34 -3.73
CA SER A 154 -25.18 4.56 -4.39
C SER A 154 -25.37 5.68 -3.38
N GLY A 155 -25.04 6.93 -3.78
CA GLY A 155 -25.15 8.10 -2.91
C GLY A 155 -23.85 8.48 -2.18
N ALA A 156 -22.75 7.78 -2.41
CA ALA A 156 -21.44 8.17 -1.90
C ALA A 156 -21.04 9.53 -2.50
N SER A 157 -21.32 10.60 -1.77
CA SER A 157 -20.87 11.96 -2.08
C SER A 157 -19.37 12.06 -1.79
N SER A 158 -18.66 12.90 -2.53
CA SER A 158 -17.27 13.28 -2.20
C SER A 158 -17.12 13.93 -0.82
N THR A 159 -18.26 14.26 -0.17
CA THR A 159 -18.31 14.82 1.18
C THR A 159 -18.55 13.77 2.27
N GLU A 160 -18.85 12.50 1.93
CA GLU A 160 -18.98 11.45 2.92
C GLU A 160 -17.61 10.94 3.36
N SER A 161 -17.42 10.84 4.67
CA SER A 161 -16.16 10.38 5.26
C SER A 161 -15.87 8.89 5.03
N SER A 162 -16.87 8.11 4.56
CA SER A 162 -16.71 6.68 4.25
C SER A 162 -17.83 6.16 3.36
N VAL A 163 -17.55 5.11 2.59
CA VAL A 163 -18.49 4.45 1.68
C VAL A 163 -18.53 2.94 1.97
N ALA A 164 -19.71 2.33 1.89
CA ALA A 164 -19.85 0.87 1.94
C ALA A 164 -19.39 0.26 0.61
N ILE A 165 -18.58 -0.79 0.67
CA ILE A 165 -18.09 -1.50 -0.52
C ILE A 165 -18.99 -2.70 -0.78
N LEU A 166 -19.54 -2.78 -1.99
CA LEU A 166 -20.47 -3.81 -2.42
C LEU A 166 -19.78 -4.94 -3.21
N GLN A 167 -18.72 -4.60 -3.93
CA GLN A 167 -17.99 -5.56 -4.76
C GLN A 167 -16.54 -5.13 -4.91
N VAL A 168 -15.64 -6.12 -4.98
CA VAL A 168 -14.22 -5.94 -5.28
C VAL A 168 -13.85 -6.88 -6.42
N VAL A 169 -13.11 -6.39 -7.42
CA VAL A 169 -12.64 -7.15 -8.59
C VAL A 169 -11.17 -6.83 -8.83
N GLU A 170 -10.30 -7.84 -8.88
CA GLU A 170 -8.87 -7.65 -9.15
C GLU A 170 -8.65 -7.35 -10.63
N LYS A 171 -8.04 -6.21 -10.93
CA LYS A 171 -7.58 -5.81 -12.27
C LYS A 171 -8.52 -6.24 -13.40
N PRO A 172 -9.79 -5.77 -13.41
CA PRO A 172 -10.77 -6.20 -14.40
C PRO A 172 -10.33 -5.77 -15.81
N LYS A 173 -10.79 -6.50 -16.82
CA LYS A 173 -10.74 -5.95 -18.18
C LYS A 173 -11.60 -4.68 -18.24
N PRO A 174 -11.32 -3.72 -19.13
CA PRO A 174 -12.10 -2.48 -19.20
C PRO A 174 -13.61 -2.67 -19.30
N ALA A 175 -14.07 -3.73 -20.01
CA ALA A 175 -15.48 -4.07 -20.14
C ALA A 175 -16.12 -4.64 -18.85
N ASP A 176 -15.30 -5.17 -17.95
CA ASP A 176 -15.73 -5.82 -16.70
C ASP A 176 -15.57 -4.88 -15.49
N ALA A 177 -15.09 -3.66 -15.72
CA ALA A 177 -14.92 -2.65 -14.67
C ALA A 177 -16.27 -2.27 -14.05
N VAL A 178 -16.35 -2.31 -12.72
CA VAL A 178 -17.61 -2.05 -11.98
C VAL A 178 -17.78 -0.59 -11.60
N SER A 179 -16.74 0.23 -11.72
CA SER A 179 -16.74 1.69 -11.49
C SER A 179 -15.42 2.34 -11.92
N ASP A 180 -15.28 3.65 -11.69
CA ASP A 180 -14.04 4.44 -11.80
C ASP A 180 -13.24 4.49 -10.48
N ILE A 181 -13.66 3.74 -9.44
CA ILE A 181 -13.04 3.76 -8.12
C ILE A 181 -12.14 2.53 -7.96
N VAL A 182 -10.92 2.77 -7.54
CA VAL A 182 -9.90 1.74 -7.36
C VAL A 182 -9.29 1.76 -5.95
N ILE A 183 -8.74 0.63 -5.55
CA ILE A 183 -8.03 0.48 -4.29
C ILE A 183 -6.62 1.07 -4.43
N ILE A 184 -6.24 1.88 -3.45
CA ILE A 184 -4.87 2.33 -3.27
C ILE A 184 -4.27 1.68 -2.02
N GLY A 185 -3.03 1.32 -2.06
CA GLY A 185 -2.31 0.38 -1.19
C GLY A 185 -2.30 0.67 0.32
N ARG A 186 -3.43 1.11 0.87
CA ARG A 186 -3.63 1.33 2.31
C ARG A 186 -4.91 0.63 2.77
N TYR A 187 -4.75 -0.26 3.77
CA TYR A 187 -5.83 -1.08 4.30
C TYR A 187 -5.73 -1.15 5.82
N VAL A 188 -6.83 -1.06 6.55
CA VAL A 188 -6.91 -1.45 7.95
C VAL A 188 -7.81 -2.68 8.02
N LEU A 189 -7.25 -3.79 8.43
CA LEU A 189 -7.89 -5.10 8.37
C LEU A 189 -8.14 -5.65 9.76
N SER A 190 -9.31 -6.24 9.96
CA SER A 190 -9.58 -7.07 11.11
C SER A 190 -8.89 -8.44 10.97
N PRO A 191 -8.60 -9.16 12.07
CA PRO A 191 -8.01 -10.51 12.01
C PRO A 191 -8.85 -11.52 11.20
N LYS A 192 -10.14 -11.28 11.00
CA LYS A 192 -11.01 -12.10 10.14
C LYS A 192 -10.48 -12.26 8.72
N ILE A 193 -9.63 -11.32 8.26
CA ILE A 193 -9.03 -11.42 6.92
C ILE A 193 -8.21 -12.70 6.77
N PHE A 194 -7.56 -13.17 7.83
CA PHE A 194 -6.76 -14.39 7.77
C PHE A 194 -7.62 -15.63 7.47
N ASP A 195 -8.82 -15.72 8.02
CA ASP A 195 -9.75 -16.82 7.75
C ASP A 195 -10.28 -16.75 6.30
N LYS A 196 -10.43 -15.53 5.73
CA LYS A 196 -10.79 -15.37 4.32
C LYS A 196 -9.63 -15.75 3.42
N LEU A 197 -8.40 -15.37 3.76
CA LEU A 197 -7.20 -15.74 3.02
C LEU A 197 -6.95 -17.27 2.95
N GLU A 198 -7.40 -18.04 3.94
CA GLU A 198 -7.36 -19.49 3.91
C GLU A 198 -8.38 -20.12 2.94
N GLN A 199 -9.45 -19.40 2.60
CA GLN A 199 -10.56 -19.88 1.78
C GLN A 199 -10.40 -19.53 0.30
N ILE A 200 -9.59 -18.52 -0.05
CA ILE A 200 -9.38 -18.14 -1.45
C ILE A 200 -8.53 -19.16 -2.19
N LYS A 201 -8.72 -19.20 -3.51
CA LYS A 201 -7.96 -20.07 -4.41
C LYS A 201 -6.96 -19.24 -5.23
N PRO A 202 -5.84 -19.84 -5.65
CA PRO A 202 -4.94 -19.16 -6.58
C PRO A 202 -5.67 -18.72 -7.84
N SER A 203 -5.43 -17.48 -8.27
CA SER A 203 -5.92 -16.95 -9.54
C SER A 203 -5.17 -17.59 -10.73
N ALA A 204 -5.53 -17.23 -11.96
CA ALA A 204 -4.97 -17.83 -13.17
C ALA A 204 -3.43 -17.72 -13.28
N ASN A 205 -2.82 -16.73 -12.63
CA ASN A 205 -1.37 -16.57 -12.56
C ASN A 205 -0.72 -17.30 -11.36
N GLY A 206 -1.50 -18.10 -10.61
CA GLY A 206 -1.04 -18.85 -9.44
C GLY A 206 -0.93 -18.05 -8.14
N GLU A 207 -1.33 -16.78 -8.13
CA GLU A 207 -1.25 -15.91 -6.96
C GLU A 207 -2.54 -15.93 -6.13
N LEU A 208 -2.39 -15.84 -4.81
CA LEU A 208 -3.47 -15.57 -3.86
C LEU A 208 -3.65 -14.05 -3.78
N GLN A 209 -4.77 -13.55 -4.32
CA GLN A 209 -5.05 -12.12 -4.38
C GLN A 209 -5.71 -11.64 -3.07
N LEU A 210 -5.18 -10.57 -2.48
CA LEU A 210 -5.81 -9.95 -1.31
C LEU A 210 -7.24 -9.47 -1.62
N THR A 211 -7.47 -9.01 -2.84
CA THR A 211 -8.78 -8.55 -3.34
C THR A 211 -9.86 -9.61 -3.30
N ASP A 212 -9.53 -10.88 -3.45
CA ASP A 212 -10.50 -11.98 -3.34
C ASP A 212 -10.99 -12.14 -1.88
N ALA A 213 -10.07 -12.02 -0.92
CA ALA A 213 -10.43 -12.04 0.50
C ALA A 213 -11.22 -10.76 0.90
N LEU A 214 -10.87 -9.60 0.34
CA LEU A 214 -11.63 -8.36 0.52
C LEU A 214 -13.04 -8.45 -0.08
N ALA A 215 -13.21 -9.14 -1.21
CA ALA A 215 -14.53 -9.38 -1.80
C ALA A 215 -15.43 -10.21 -0.87
N MET A 216 -14.86 -11.18 -0.14
CA MET A 216 -15.59 -11.94 0.88
C MET A 216 -16.03 -11.05 2.05
N LEU A 217 -15.14 -10.17 2.55
CA LEU A 217 -15.52 -9.20 3.59
C LEU A 217 -16.60 -8.22 3.10
N ALA A 218 -16.53 -7.77 1.84
CA ALA A 218 -17.55 -6.90 1.26
C ALA A 218 -18.92 -7.59 1.20
N SER A 219 -18.98 -8.88 0.80
CA SER A 219 -20.22 -9.66 0.76
C SER A 219 -20.86 -9.85 2.15
N GLU A 220 -20.06 -9.83 3.20
CA GLU A 220 -20.49 -9.89 4.60
C GLU A 220 -20.80 -8.51 5.22
N ASN A 221 -20.76 -7.43 4.41
CA ASN A 221 -20.90 -6.04 4.86
C ASN A 221 -19.87 -5.66 5.95
N ASP A 222 -18.65 -6.22 5.88
CA ASP A 222 -17.55 -6.01 6.83
C ASP A 222 -16.36 -5.25 6.19
N LEU A 223 -16.63 -4.53 5.08
CA LEU A 223 -15.66 -3.71 4.36
C LEU A 223 -16.24 -2.33 4.01
N VAL A 224 -15.49 -1.29 4.36
CA VAL A 224 -15.79 0.11 4.04
C VAL A 224 -14.58 0.78 3.39
N GLY A 225 -14.78 1.91 2.74
CA GLY A 225 -13.70 2.63 2.08
C GLY A 225 -13.72 4.13 2.31
N VAL A 226 -12.57 4.76 2.15
CA VAL A 226 -12.41 6.23 2.10
C VAL A 226 -11.93 6.60 0.71
N VAL A 227 -12.75 7.36 -0.04
CA VAL A 227 -12.32 7.93 -1.33
C VAL A 227 -11.50 9.17 -1.04
N SER A 228 -10.23 9.17 -1.43
CA SER A 228 -9.25 10.19 -1.08
C SER A 228 -8.65 10.84 -2.32
N GLU A 229 -8.43 12.15 -2.24
CA GLU A 229 -7.69 12.96 -3.21
C GLU A 229 -6.23 13.22 -2.75
N ILE A 230 -5.74 12.40 -1.80
CA ILE A 230 -4.36 12.54 -1.29
C ILE A 230 -3.35 12.44 -2.44
N THR A 231 -2.28 13.23 -2.36
CA THR A 231 -1.13 13.08 -3.25
C THR A 231 -0.54 11.69 -3.07
N ARG A 232 -0.43 10.95 -4.17
CA ARG A 232 0.07 9.58 -4.21
C ARG A 232 1.07 9.41 -5.34
N TYR A 233 2.20 8.82 -5.04
CA TYR A 233 3.24 8.45 -6.00
C TYR A 233 3.27 6.93 -6.14
N ASP A 234 2.97 6.42 -7.35
CA ASP A 234 3.13 5.01 -7.70
C ASP A 234 4.60 4.78 -8.08
N THR A 235 5.40 4.31 -7.14
CA THR A 235 6.81 3.98 -7.35
C THR A 235 7.02 2.53 -7.80
N GLY A 236 5.98 1.82 -8.18
CA GLY A 236 6.03 0.45 -8.72
C GLY A 236 6.52 0.34 -10.16
N THR A 237 6.75 1.48 -10.83
CA THR A 237 7.30 1.57 -12.19
C THR A 237 8.49 2.55 -12.25
N PRO A 238 9.46 2.37 -13.18
CA PRO A 238 10.59 3.30 -13.33
C PRO A 238 10.15 4.75 -13.56
N MET A 239 9.12 4.97 -14.38
CA MET A 239 8.61 6.32 -14.65
C MET A 239 7.92 6.91 -13.39
N GLY A 240 7.17 6.11 -12.66
CA GLY A 240 6.53 6.54 -11.41
C GLY A 240 7.55 6.90 -10.34
N LEU A 241 8.61 6.09 -10.19
CA LEU A 241 9.73 6.40 -9.29
C LEU A 241 10.41 7.71 -9.69
N LEU A 242 10.70 7.91 -10.99
CA LEU A 242 11.32 9.14 -11.46
C LEU A 242 10.45 10.37 -11.15
N ARG A 243 9.14 10.30 -11.36
CA ARG A 243 8.21 11.37 -10.99
C ARG A 243 8.23 11.65 -9.49
N ALA A 244 8.15 10.60 -8.67
CA ALA A 244 8.23 10.75 -7.21
C ALA A 244 9.54 11.44 -6.77
N VAL A 245 10.68 11.05 -7.34
CA VAL A 245 11.97 11.68 -7.05
C VAL A 245 11.95 13.17 -7.39
N ILE A 246 11.45 13.54 -8.56
CA ILE A 246 11.42 14.94 -9.00
C ILE A 246 10.46 15.76 -8.12
N GLU A 247 9.23 15.30 -7.94
CA GLU A 247 8.20 16.05 -7.23
C GLU A 247 8.55 16.22 -5.74
N ILE A 248 8.99 15.16 -5.07
CA ILE A 248 9.43 15.21 -3.68
C ILE A 248 10.68 16.09 -3.53
N ALA A 249 11.65 16.02 -4.46
CA ALA A 249 12.82 16.88 -4.43
C ALA A 249 12.47 18.36 -4.63
N LEU A 250 11.47 18.68 -5.45
CA LEU A 250 11.00 20.07 -5.65
C LEU A 250 10.37 20.67 -4.39
N GLU A 251 9.75 19.88 -3.52
CA GLU A 251 9.15 20.32 -2.26
C GLU A 251 10.18 20.54 -1.15
N ARG A 252 11.40 20.02 -1.31
CA ARG A 252 12.44 20.13 -0.29
C ARG A 252 13.06 21.53 -0.25
N LYS A 253 13.32 22.02 0.95
CA LYS A 253 13.93 23.35 1.18
C LYS A 253 15.41 23.41 0.77
N ASP A 254 16.13 22.28 0.86
CA ASP A 254 17.57 22.19 0.59
C ASP A 254 17.90 22.11 -0.91
N VAL A 255 17.08 21.47 -1.73
CA VAL A 255 17.35 21.22 -3.16
C VAL A 255 16.28 21.81 -4.08
N GLY A 256 15.05 21.96 -3.64
CA GLY A 256 13.92 22.37 -4.47
C GLY A 256 14.12 23.66 -5.24
N PRO A 257 14.61 24.77 -4.64
CA PRO A 257 14.87 26.02 -5.36
C PRO A 257 15.88 25.86 -6.51
N GLN A 258 16.97 25.11 -6.29
CA GLN A 258 18.01 24.86 -7.29
C GLN A 258 17.47 23.96 -8.41
N LEU A 259 16.77 22.90 -8.06
CA LEU A 259 16.15 21.98 -9.05
C LEU A 259 15.13 22.71 -9.92
N ASN A 260 14.27 23.55 -9.33
CA ASN A 260 13.28 24.34 -10.07
C ASN A 260 13.94 25.32 -11.06
N SER A 261 15.02 26.00 -10.65
CA SER A 261 15.78 26.90 -11.53
C SER A 261 16.39 26.12 -12.71
N TRP A 262 17.01 24.99 -12.44
CA TRP A 262 17.59 24.13 -13.46
C TRP A 262 16.53 23.60 -14.47
N LEU A 263 15.38 23.15 -13.97
CA LEU A 263 14.27 22.69 -14.84
C LEU A 263 13.75 23.82 -15.74
N LYS A 264 13.58 25.05 -15.21
CA LYS A 264 13.19 26.22 -16.02
C LYS A 264 14.19 26.51 -17.13
N GLU A 265 15.48 26.57 -16.82
CA GLU A 265 16.53 26.79 -17.82
C GLU A 265 16.53 25.70 -18.91
N LYS A 266 16.27 24.46 -18.54
CA LYS A 266 16.29 23.31 -19.45
C LYS A 266 15.11 23.30 -20.41
N PHE A 267 13.92 23.75 -19.97
CA PHE A 267 12.66 23.62 -20.73
C PHE A 267 12.07 24.93 -21.24
N THR A 268 12.71 26.09 -20.96
CA THR A 268 12.30 27.40 -21.47
C THR A 268 13.09 27.78 -22.77
N LYS A 269 13.50 26.77 -23.57
CA LYS A 269 14.13 27.02 -24.88
C LYS A 269 13.11 26.97 -26.00
#